data_2a8cbfcee753a88ee4ad293c5153a8c6
#
_entry.id   2a8cbfcee753a88ee4ad293c5153a8c6
#
_cell.length_a   1.000
_cell.length_b   1.000
_cell.length_c   1.000
_cell.angle_alpha   90.00
_cell.angle_beta   90.00
_cell.angle_gamma   90.00
#
_symmetry.space_group_name_H-M   'P 1'
#
loop_
_entity.id
_entity.type
_entity.pdbx_description
1 polymer ?
#
loop_
_entity_poly.entity_id
_entity_poly.type
_entity_poly.pdbx_seq_one_letter_code
_entity_poly.pdbx_strand_id
1 'polypeptide(L)'
;MVWFVVAAASLVAGIIQSVTGFGSVVFLMMVLPFYFDMIDAPALAIVINQLFCMALCWKYRRHIQWRTALPPTIAFGLANLLTMPFVSRLDLSVLVLAFAIFLILLALYFLLIARRVSLAPKPAVGVVCGALCGVSAGLFAIGGPPMALYFVAATADQISYLGCMQFLFTVTGITGIAGRLYSGLLRPTILPYAAVGIVSILLGAVVGGQIASKLNADVMRTVVYVFVGLSGVILLLQQL
;
A
#
# COMPACT_ATOMS: atom_id res chain seq x y z
N MET A 1 5.20 -18.73 15.95
CA MET A 1 3.88 -18.28 15.46
C MET A 1 4.00 -17.03 14.58
N VAL A 2 4.58 -15.91 15.04
CA VAL A 2 4.69 -14.65 14.28
C VAL A 2 5.39 -14.80 12.92
N TRP A 3 6.50 -15.55 12.83
CA TRP A 3 7.21 -15.84 11.58
C TRP A 3 6.32 -16.46 10.51
N PHE A 4 5.48 -17.43 10.91
CA PHE A 4 4.55 -18.08 10.00
C PHE A 4 3.47 -17.12 9.52
N VAL A 5 2.98 -16.24 10.39
CA VAL A 5 1.98 -15.23 10.04
C VAL A 5 2.57 -14.24 9.03
N VAL A 6 3.80 -13.73 9.28
CA VAL A 6 4.47 -12.82 8.34
C VAL A 6 4.69 -13.50 6.98
N ALA A 7 5.15 -14.75 6.97
CA ALA A 7 5.36 -15.49 5.73
C ALA A 7 4.05 -15.71 4.96
N ALA A 8 3.01 -16.20 5.61
CA ALA A 8 1.71 -16.46 4.98
C ALA A 8 1.05 -15.16 4.48
N ALA A 9 1.05 -14.11 5.31
CA ALA A 9 0.49 -12.81 4.93
C ALA A 9 1.24 -12.20 3.74
N SER A 10 2.58 -12.27 3.73
CA SER A 10 3.39 -11.75 2.64
C SER A 10 3.18 -12.53 1.34
N LEU A 11 3.04 -13.86 1.41
CA LEU A 11 2.75 -14.70 0.25
C LEU A 11 1.41 -14.31 -0.37
N VAL A 12 0.35 -14.19 0.44
CA VAL A 12 -0.98 -13.77 -0.02
C VAL A 12 -0.93 -12.35 -0.58
N ALA A 13 -0.22 -11.44 0.09
CA ALA A 13 -0.03 -10.06 -0.38
C ALA A 13 0.63 -10.00 -1.77
N GLY A 14 1.62 -10.86 -2.03
CA GLY A 14 2.27 -11.00 -3.33
C GLY A 14 1.31 -11.48 -4.42
N ILE A 15 0.45 -12.45 -4.12
CA ILE A 15 -0.60 -12.92 -5.04
C ILE A 15 -1.56 -11.77 -5.37
N ILE A 16 -2.08 -11.08 -4.35
CA ILE A 16 -3.02 -9.97 -4.51
C ILE A 16 -2.43 -8.89 -5.42
N GLN A 17 -1.22 -8.41 -5.14
CA GLN A 17 -0.60 -7.34 -5.94
C GLN A 17 -0.28 -7.78 -7.36
N SER A 18 0.08 -9.03 -7.59
CA SER A 18 0.34 -9.56 -8.94
C SER A 18 -0.92 -9.55 -9.80
N VAL A 19 -2.09 -9.80 -9.22
CA VAL A 19 -3.38 -9.83 -9.93
C VAL A 19 -3.98 -8.44 -10.10
N THR A 20 -3.90 -7.58 -9.09
CA THR A 20 -4.61 -6.29 -9.05
C THR A 20 -3.71 -5.08 -9.36
N GLY A 21 -2.39 -5.27 -9.33
CA GLY A 21 -1.40 -4.20 -9.51
C GLY A 21 -1.13 -3.36 -8.25
N PHE A 22 -1.88 -3.55 -7.16
CA PHE A 22 -1.72 -2.87 -5.86
C PHE A 22 -2.33 -3.70 -4.74
N GLY A 23 -2.22 -3.24 -3.49
CA GLY A 23 -2.99 -3.81 -2.37
C GLY A 23 -2.20 -4.76 -1.46
N SER A 24 -0.95 -5.12 -1.78
CA SER A 24 -0.10 -5.93 -0.89
C SER A 24 0.06 -5.29 0.48
N VAL A 25 0.43 -4.01 0.51
CA VAL A 25 0.61 -3.28 1.78
C VAL A 25 -0.72 -3.11 2.51
N VAL A 26 -1.82 -2.90 1.79
CA VAL A 26 -3.17 -2.86 2.39
C VAL A 26 -3.45 -4.17 3.11
N PHE A 27 -3.20 -5.31 2.44
CA PHE A 27 -3.40 -6.63 3.05
C PHE A 27 -2.45 -6.88 4.22
N LEU A 28 -1.18 -6.53 4.10
CA LEU A 28 -0.22 -6.65 5.21
C LEU A 28 -0.68 -5.84 6.43
N MET A 29 -1.15 -4.61 6.21
CA MET A 29 -1.67 -3.75 7.28
C MET A 29 -3.00 -4.21 7.90
N MET A 30 -3.67 -5.18 7.31
CA MET A 30 -4.81 -5.87 7.96
C MET A 30 -4.37 -6.92 8.97
N VAL A 31 -3.16 -7.48 8.81
CA VAL A 31 -2.67 -8.59 9.62
C VAL A 31 -1.59 -8.17 10.60
N LEU A 32 -0.62 -7.38 10.15
CA LEU A 32 0.55 -7.02 10.97
C LEU A 32 0.24 -6.26 12.26
N PRO A 33 -0.74 -5.32 12.31
CA PRO A 33 -1.04 -4.58 13.54
C PRO A 33 -1.54 -5.44 14.71
N PHE A 34 -1.95 -6.68 14.47
CA PHE A 34 -2.30 -7.64 15.53
C PHE A 34 -1.07 -8.28 16.21
N TYR A 35 0.12 -8.14 15.61
CA TYR A 35 1.37 -8.77 16.07
C TYR A 35 2.50 -7.77 16.28
N PHE A 36 2.42 -6.59 15.72
CA PHE A 36 3.40 -5.50 15.77
C PHE A 36 2.70 -4.19 16.12
N ASP A 37 3.37 -3.30 16.79
CA ASP A 37 2.83 -1.96 17.08
C ASP A 37 2.67 -1.11 15.80
N MET A 38 1.97 0.03 15.91
CA MET A 38 1.69 0.93 14.79
C MET A 38 2.90 1.73 14.29
N ILE A 39 4.10 1.51 14.87
CA ILE A 39 5.36 1.99 14.33
C ILE A 39 5.99 0.89 13.46
N ASP A 40 6.07 -0.33 13.99
CA ASP A 40 6.75 -1.45 13.36
C ASP A 40 5.93 -2.07 12.21
N ALA A 41 4.61 -2.18 12.34
CA ALA A 41 3.76 -2.79 11.31
C ALA A 41 3.82 -2.05 9.95
N PRO A 42 3.68 -0.71 9.86
CA PRO A 42 3.83 0.02 8.61
C PRO A 42 5.27 -0.03 8.07
N ALA A 43 6.28 0.04 8.95
CA ALA A 43 7.68 -0.05 8.56
C ALA A 43 7.99 -1.42 7.93
N LEU A 44 7.54 -2.51 8.57
CA LEU A 44 7.69 -3.88 8.07
C LEU A 44 6.98 -4.07 6.74
N ALA A 45 5.74 -3.60 6.61
CA ALA A 45 4.95 -3.73 5.38
C ALA A 45 5.63 -3.05 4.17
N ILE A 46 6.17 -1.83 4.36
CA ILE A 46 6.87 -1.11 3.29
C ILE A 46 8.16 -1.84 2.90
N VAL A 47 8.97 -2.27 3.87
CA VAL A 47 10.24 -2.96 3.61
C VAL A 47 10.00 -4.26 2.86
N ILE A 48 9.01 -5.07 3.28
CA ILE A 48 8.64 -6.32 2.60
C ILE A 48 8.25 -6.05 1.14
N ASN A 49 7.45 -5.01 0.90
CA ASN A 49 6.90 -4.74 -0.42
C ASN A 49 7.90 -4.04 -1.37
N GLN A 50 8.95 -3.41 -0.86
CA GLN A 50 9.82 -2.52 -1.64
C GLN A 50 10.54 -3.23 -2.78
N LEU A 51 11.17 -4.36 -2.53
CA LEU A 51 11.90 -5.10 -3.57
C LEU A 51 10.95 -5.62 -4.65
N PHE A 52 9.74 -6.01 -4.28
CA PHE A 52 8.72 -6.44 -5.23
C PHE A 52 8.28 -5.28 -6.15
N CYS A 53 8.01 -4.10 -5.59
CA CYS A 53 7.69 -2.91 -6.38
C CYS A 53 8.83 -2.52 -7.32
N MET A 54 10.09 -2.57 -6.85
CA MET A 54 11.26 -2.30 -7.70
C MET A 54 11.37 -3.28 -8.86
N ALA A 55 11.18 -4.57 -8.62
CA ALA A 55 11.21 -5.61 -9.66
C ALA A 55 10.10 -5.37 -10.71
N LEU A 56 8.88 -5.05 -10.27
CA LEU A 56 7.77 -4.74 -11.18
C LEU A 56 7.99 -3.41 -11.91
N CYS A 57 8.51 -2.40 -11.25
CA CYS A 57 8.86 -1.12 -11.87
C CYS A 57 9.89 -1.33 -12.99
N TRP A 58 10.92 -2.13 -12.73
CA TRP A 58 11.91 -2.50 -13.74
C TRP A 58 11.29 -3.25 -14.92
N LYS A 59 10.39 -4.20 -14.64
CA LYS A 59 9.66 -4.96 -15.68
C LYS A 59 8.84 -4.04 -16.58
N TYR A 60 8.13 -3.07 -16.00
CA TYR A 60 7.22 -2.18 -16.73
C TYR A 60 7.81 -0.80 -17.08
N ARG A 61 9.12 -0.57 -16.86
CA ARG A 61 9.77 0.75 -17.01
C ARG A 61 9.58 1.43 -18.36
N ARG A 62 9.43 0.66 -19.43
CA ARG A 62 9.23 1.18 -20.80
C ARG A 62 7.82 1.72 -21.05
N HIS A 63 6.87 1.40 -20.17
CA HIS A 63 5.46 1.78 -20.29
C HIS A 63 5.08 2.89 -19.27
N ILE A 64 6.07 3.43 -18.56
CA ILE A 64 5.83 4.53 -17.62
C ILE A 64 5.52 5.80 -18.41
N GLN A 65 4.32 6.33 -18.21
CA GLN A 65 3.93 7.64 -18.77
C GLN A 65 4.42 8.75 -17.83
N TRP A 66 5.65 9.22 -18.04
CA TRP A 66 6.34 10.15 -17.14
C TRP A 66 5.56 11.42 -16.83
N ARG A 67 4.90 12.01 -17.83
CA ARG A 67 4.08 13.22 -17.66
C ARG A 67 2.89 13.00 -16.72
N THR A 68 2.34 11.79 -16.72
CA THR A 68 1.19 11.40 -15.89
C THR A 68 1.64 10.94 -14.49
N ALA A 69 2.78 10.23 -14.41
CA ALA A 69 3.24 9.61 -13.17
C ALA A 69 4.03 10.56 -12.25
N LEU A 70 4.85 11.46 -12.81
CA LEU A 70 5.79 12.26 -12.02
C LEU A 70 5.09 13.26 -11.07
N PRO A 71 4.12 14.09 -11.51
CA PRO A 71 3.51 15.08 -10.62
C PRO A 71 2.86 14.48 -9.37
N PRO A 72 2.00 13.45 -9.48
CA PRO A 72 1.41 12.82 -8.30
C PRO A 72 2.44 12.08 -7.44
N THR A 73 3.49 11.50 -8.04
CA THR A 73 4.55 10.81 -7.28
C THR A 73 5.35 11.79 -6.42
N ILE A 74 5.68 12.97 -6.96
CA ILE A 74 6.36 14.03 -6.20
C ILE A 74 5.46 14.51 -5.05
N ALA A 75 4.19 14.81 -5.32
CA ALA A 75 3.25 15.27 -4.31
C ALA A 75 3.07 14.22 -3.20
N PHE A 76 2.96 12.94 -3.57
CA PHE A 76 2.88 11.83 -2.63
C PHE A 76 4.15 11.75 -1.77
N GLY A 77 5.33 11.73 -2.39
CA GLY A 77 6.61 11.61 -1.68
C GLY A 77 6.83 12.75 -0.69
N LEU A 78 6.54 13.99 -1.08
CA LEU A 78 6.64 15.16 -0.21
C LEU A 78 5.65 15.07 0.96
N ALA A 79 4.38 14.78 0.69
CA ALA A 79 3.37 14.64 1.75
C ALA A 79 3.71 13.49 2.72
N ASN A 80 4.22 12.37 2.20
CA ASN A 80 4.68 11.24 3.00
C ASN A 80 5.82 11.66 3.95
N LEU A 81 6.86 12.30 3.41
CA LEU A 81 8.00 12.77 4.21
C LEU A 81 7.59 13.81 5.27
N LEU A 82 6.71 14.74 4.91
CA LEU A 82 6.21 15.76 5.84
C LEU A 82 5.35 15.18 6.97
N THR A 83 4.72 14.04 6.75
CA THR A 83 3.87 13.37 7.76
C THR A 83 4.69 12.60 8.80
N MET A 84 5.87 12.06 8.43
CA MET A 84 6.69 11.21 9.31
C MET A 84 7.05 11.84 10.67
N PRO A 85 7.48 13.12 10.77
CA PRO A 85 7.78 13.73 12.05
C PRO A 85 6.59 13.85 13.01
N PHE A 86 5.37 13.85 12.46
CA PHE A 86 4.15 13.88 13.28
C PHE A 86 3.83 12.51 13.86
N VAL A 87 4.11 11.43 13.12
CA VAL A 87 3.88 10.04 13.60
C VAL A 87 4.65 9.77 14.88
N SER A 88 5.90 10.22 14.97
CA SER A 88 6.74 10.03 16.18
C SER A 88 6.25 10.77 17.42
N ARG A 89 5.33 11.74 17.26
CA ARG A 89 4.76 12.55 18.34
C ARG A 89 3.37 12.11 18.79
N LEU A 90 2.75 11.20 18.04
CA LEU A 90 1.41 10.71 18.33
C LEU A 90 1.48 9.50 19.27
N ASP A 91 0.53 9.42 20.18
CA ASP A 91 0.33 8.24 21.02
C ASP A 91 -0.10 7.04 20.19
N LEU A 92 0.42 5.86 20.54
CA LEU A 92 0.11 4.62 19.82
C LEU A 92 -1.39 4.33 19.80
N SER A 93 -2.12 4.61 20.89
CA SER A 93 -3.57 4.44 20.98
C SER A 93 -4.31 5.31 19.95
N VAL A 94 -3.87 6.57 19.78
CA VAL A 94 -4.44 7.49 18.78
C VAL A 94 -4.16 6.97 17.37
N LEU A 95 -2.96 6.45 17.11
CA LEU A 95 -2.62 5.87 15.82
C LEU A 95 -3.46 4.63 15.50
N VAL A 96 -3.68 3.73 16.46
CA VAL A 96 -4.52 2.54 16.27
C VAL A 96 -5.95 2.94 16.00
N LEU A 97 -6.52 3.87 16.78
CA LEU A 97 -7.88 4.38 16.58
C LEU A 97 -8.04 5.04 15.21
N ALA A 98 -7.13 5.94 14.85
CA ALA A 98 -7.13 6.61 13.55
C ALA A 98 -6.99 5.60 12.40
N PHE A 99 -6.17 4.57 12.57
CA PHE A 99 -6.02 3.50 11.59
C PHE A 99 -7.29 2.66 11.44
N ALA A 100 -7.93 2.28 12.55
CA ALA A 100 -9.20 1.55 12.51
C ALA A 100 -10.29 2.31 11.76
N ILE A 101 -10.46 3.61 12.06
CA ILE A 101 -11.38 4.49 11.35
C ILE A 101 -11.00 4.59 9.86
N PHE A 102 -9.72 4.77 9.55
CA PHE A 102 -9.23 4.84 8.19
C PHE A 102 -9.55 3.57 7.39
N LEU A 103 -9.38 2.37 7.97
CA LEU A 103 -9.72 1.11 7.32
C LEU A 103 -11.22 0.99 7.04
N ILE A 104 -12.08 1.40 7.97
CA ILE A 104 -13.54 1.40 7.77
C ILE A 104 -13.91 2.35 6.64
N LEU A 105 -13.40 3.58 6.66
CA LEU A 105 -13.64 4.56 5.60
C LEU A 105 -13.12 4.08 4.24
N LEU A 106 -11.97 3.43 4.22
CA LEU A 106 -11.38 2.86 3.02
C LEU A 106 -12.26 1.72 2.45
N ALA A 107 -12.77 0.85 3.30
CA ALA A 107 -13.70 -0.22 2.90
C ALA A 107 -15.00 0.36 2.33
N LEU A 108 -15.61 1.31 3.02
CA LEU A 108 -16.82 2.00 2.55
C LEU A 108 -16.59 2.70 1.20
N TYR A 109 -15.46 3.40 1.08
CA TYR A 109 -15.06 4.03 -0.18
C TYR A 109 -15.02 3.03 -1.33
N PHE A 110 -14.36 1.88 -1.13
CA PHE A 110 -14.24 0.86 -2.17
C PHE A 110 -15.55 0.14 -2.50
N LEU A 111 -16.35 -0.16 -1.49
CA LEU A 111 -17.62 -0.89 -1.68
C LEU A 111 -18.70 -0.01 -2.30
N LEU A 112 -18.77 1.28 -1.92
CA LEU A 112 -19.87 2.16 -2.28
C LEU A 112 -19.52 3.17 -3.38
N ILE A 113 -18.29 3.69 -3.38
CA ILE A 113 -17.91 4.88 -4.16
C ILE A 113 -17.00 4.52 -5.34
N ALA A 114 -16.00 3.68 -5.15
CA ALA A 114 -14.94 3.46 -6.13
C ALA A 114 -15.43 2.95 -7.49
N ARG A 115 -16.56 2.23 -7.52
CA ARG A 115 -17.18 1.75 -8.77
C ARG A 115 -17.98 2.83 -9.51
N ARG A 116 -18.33 3.94 -8.84
CA ARG A 116 -19.19 5.01 -9.38
C ARG A 116 -18.43 6.28 -9.73
N VAL A 117 -17.22 6.43 -9.22
CA VAL A 117 -16.41 7.64 -9.42
C VAL A 117 -15.38 7.40 -10.51
N SER A 118 -15.46 8.19 -11.56
CA SER A 118 -14.41 8.35 -12.57
C SER A 118 -13.70 9.66 -12.29
N LEU A 119 -12.40 9.58 -12.01
CA LEU A 119 -11.58 10.77 -11.79
C LEU A 119 -11.22 11.42 -13.14
N ALA A 120 -11.22 12.75 -13.17
CA ALA A 120 -10.75 13.44 -14.37
C ALA A 120 -9.24 13.19 -14.57
N PRO A 121 -8.78 12.87 -15.79
CA PRO A 121 -7.36 12.62 -16.08
C PRO A 121 -6.55 13.93 -16.16
N LYS A 122 -6.74 14.82 -15.19
CA LYS A 122 -6.03 16.11 -15.10
C LYS A 122 -4.86 16.01 -14.14
N PRO A 123 -3.69 16.59 -14.45
CA PRO A 123 -2.52 16.57 -13.55
C PRO A 123 -2.81 17.10 -12.15
N ALA A 124 -3.65 18.14 -12.04
CA ALA A 124 -4.05 18.70 -10.74
C ALA A 124 -4.79 17.68 -9.86
N VAL A 125 -5.68 16.86 -10.44
CA VAL A 125 -6.36 15.77 -9.72
C VAL A 125 -5.35 14.74 -9.24
N GLY A 126 -4.38 14.39 -10.08
CA GLY A 126 -3.30 13.48 -9.71
C GLY A 126 -2.46 14.00 -8.54
N VAL A 127 -2.12 15.30 -8.54
CA VAL A 127 -1.37 15.94 -7.45
C VAL A 127 -2.15 15.92 -6.14
N VAL A 128 -3.45 16.25 -6.16
CA VAL A 128 -4.31 16.18 -4.96
C VAL A 128 -4.43 14.76 -4.44
N CYS A 129 -4.69 13.78 -5.33
CA CYS A 129 -4.72 12.38 -4.95
C CYS A 129 -3.37 11.92 -4.38
N GLY A 130 -2.27 12.33 -5.01
CA GLY A 130 -0.92 12.03 -4.55
C GLY A 130 -0.66 12.58 -3.15
N ALA A 131 -0.99 13.84 -2.89
CA ALA A 131 -0.82 14.46 -1.58
C ALA A 131 -1.64 13.75 -0.48
N LEU A 132 -2.92 13.50 -0.73
CA LEU A 132 -3.80 12.76 0.21
C LEU A 132 -3.28 11.36 0.49
N CYS A 133 -2.86 10.64 -0.57
CA CYS A 133 -2.27 9.31 -0.45
C CYS A 133 -0.93 9.34 0.28
N GLY A 134 -0.14 10.42 0.11
CA GLY A 134 1.12 10.60 0.81
C GLY A 134 0.94 10.74 2.32
N VAL A 135 -0.05 11.51 2.76
CA VAL A 135 -0.40 11.64 4.18
C VAL A 135 -0.80 10.28 4.77
N SER A 136 -1.74 9.57 4.12
CA SER A 136 -2.17 8.25 4.61
C SER A 136 -1.06 7.21 4.59
N ALA A 137 -0.14 7.27 3.62
CA ALA A 137 1.02 6.39 3.58
C ALA A 137 2.06 6.75 4.63
N GLY A 138 2.21 8.02 4.98
CA GLY A 138 3.06 8.48 6.08
C GLY A 138 2.60 7.89 7.41
N LEU A 139 1.29 7.96 7.69
CA LEU A 139 0.68 7.43 8.90
C LEU A 139 0.66 5.89 8.91
N PHE A 140 0.12 5.26 7.86
CA PHE A 140 -0.31 3.86 7.86
C PHE A 140 0.33 3.00 6.77
N ALA A 141 1.28 3.52 6.00
CA ALA A 141 1.85 2.88 4.81
C ALA A 141 0.84 2.63 3.66
N ILE A 142 -0.40 3.05 3.78
CA ILE A 142 -1.46 2.81 2.79
C ILE A 142 -1.72 4.09 2.00
N GLY A 143 -1.39 4.09 0.71
CA GLY A 143 -1.60 5.24 -0.19
C GLY A 143 -1.96 4.84 -1.63
N GLY A 144 -2.24 3.55 -1.88
CA GLY A 144 -2.49 3.06 -3.25
C GLY A 144 -3.85 3.39 -3.85
N PRO A 145 -4.95 3.24 -3.10
CA PRO A 145 -6.29 3.18 -3.67
C PRO A 145 -6.74 4.41 -4.48
N PRO A 146 -6.68 5.65 -4.00
CA PRO A 146 -7.03 6.82 -4.81
C PRO A 146 -6.11 7.01 -6.02
N MET A 147 -4.83 6.64 -5.90
CA MET A 147 -3.89 6.69 -7.01
C MET A 147 -4.20 5.66 -8.08
N ALA A 148 -4.67 4.46 -7.68
CA ALA A 148 -5.11 3.45 -8.63
C ALA A 148 -6.28 3.96 -9.50
N LEU A 149 -7.27 4.64 -8.90
CA LEU A 149 -8.37 5.25 -9.65
C LEU A 149 -7.89 6.35 -10.59
N TYR A 150 -6.99 7.20 -10.13
CA TYR A 150 -6.41 8.25 -10.98
C TYR A 150 -5.68 7.64 -12.18
N PHE A 151 -4.79 6.68 -11.97
CA PHE A 151 -4.02 6.10 -13.07
C PHE A 151 -4.87 5.25 -14.01
N VAL A 152 -5.93 4.57 -13.52
CA VAL A 152 -6.91 3.90 -14.40
C VAL A 152 -7.57 4.90 -15.35
N ALA A 153 -7.89 6.11 -14.88
CA ALA A 153 -8.50 7.15 -15.71
C ALA A 153 -7.49 7.88 -16.61
N ALA A 154 -6.22 7.98 -16.18
CA ALA A 154 -5.21 8.82 -16.81
C ALA A 154 -4.25 8.06 -17.75
N THR A 155 -4.31 6.72 -17.79
CA THR A 155 -3.47 5.89 -18.68
C THR A 155 -4.30 5.22 -19.76
N ALA A 156 -3.70 4.99 -20.92
CA ALA A 156 -4.41 4.46 -22.09
C ALA A 156 -4.68 2.94 -22.01
N ASP A 157 -3.85 2.20 -21.26
CA ASP A 157 -3.88 0.74 -21.21
C ASP A 157 -3.40 0.21 -19.85
N GLN A 158 -3.70 -1.08 -19.60
CA GLN A 158 -3.39 -1.74 -18.34
C GLN A 158 -1.88 -1.81 -18.06
N ILE A 159 -1.04 -1.94 -19.08
CA ILE A 159 0.41 -2.07 -18.90
C ILE A 159 1.00 -0.72 -18.48
N SER A 160 0.55 0.37 -19.10
CA SER A 160 0.90 1.74 -18.71
C SER A 160 0.42 2.07 -17.29
N TYR A 161 -0.80 1.65 -16.92
CA TYR A 161 -1.30 1.74 -15.56
C TYR A 161 -0.35 1.04 -14.56
N LEU A 162 0.02 -0.22 -14.83
CA LEU A 162 0.95 -0.96 -13.98
C LEU A 162 2.31 -0.27 -13.89
N GLY A 163 2.84 0.21 -15.02
CA GLY A 163 4.09 0.96 -15.06
C GLY A 163 4.08 2.19 -14.15
N CYS A 164 3.03 3.02 -14.27
CA CYS A 164 2.88 4.23 -13.45
C CYS A 164 2.69 3.92 -11.96
N MET A 165 1.87 2.89 -11.64
CA MET A 165 1.65 2.47 -10.25
C MET A 165 2.92 1.93 -9.59
N GLN A 166 3.67 1.06 -10.28
CA GLN A 166 4.89 0.48 -9.71
C GLN A 166 6.01 1.53 -9.60
N PHE A 167 6.09 2.48 -10.51
CA PHE A 167 6.97 3.63 -10.39
C PHE A 167 6.64 4.46 -9.14
N LEU A 168 5.38 4.83 -8.96
CA LEU A 168 4.91 5.55 -7.77
C LEU A 168 5.27 4.78 -6.50
N PHE A 169 4.93 3.50 -6.40
CA PHE A 169 5.23 2.70 -5.20
C PHE A 169 6.73 2.51 -4.95
N THR A 170 7.55 2.42 -6.00
CA THR A 170 9.00 2.33 -5.86
C THR A 170 9.55 3.62 -5.25
N VAL A 171 9.21 4.78 -5.80
CA VAL A 171 9.70 6.07 -5.32
C VAL A 171 9.18 6.36 -3.91
N THR A 172 7.87 6.16 -3.69
CA THR A 172 7.24 6.46 -2.41
C THR A 172 7.63 5.48 -1.31
N GLY A 173 7.94 4.23 -1.66
CA GLY A 173 8.50 3.26 -0.72
C GLY A 173 9.93 3.61 -0.33
N ILE A 174 10.78 4.05 -1.27
CA ILE A 174 12.14 4.53 -0.97
C ILE A 174 12.07 5.75 -0.04
N THR A 175 11.24 6.74 -0.37
CA THR A 175 11.08 7.94 0.47
C THR A 175 10.46 7.59 1.82
N GLY A 176 9.53 6.63 1.87
CA GLY A 176 8.92 6.14 3.10
C GLY A 176 9.90 5.41 4.02
N ILE A 177 10.78 4.55 3.47
CA ILE A 177 11.85 3.89 4.24
C ILE A 177 12.85 4.93 4.74
N ALA A 178 13.31 5.83 3.86
CA ALA A 178 14.24 6.90 4.23
C ALA A 178 13.68 7.82 5.31
N GLY A 179 12.42 8.23 5.18
CA GLY A 179 11.74 9.06 6.16
C GLY A 179 11.59 8.37 7.52
N ARG A 180 11.25 7.09 7.56
CA ARG A 180 11.17 6.30 8.80
C ARG A 180 12.54 6.11 9.44
N LEU A 181 13.56 5.88 8.63
CA LEU A 181 14.95 5.77 9.12
C LEU A 181 15.41 7.09 9.76
N TYR A 182 15.18 8.21 9.07
CA TYR A 182 15.52 9.54 9.57
C TYR A 182 14.78 9.92 10.85
N SER A 183 13.50 9.55 10.95
CA SER A 183 12.64 9.81 12.12
C SER A 183 12.79 8.79 13.25
N GLY A 184 13.70 7.79 13.14
CA GLY A 184 13.89 6.74 14.14
C GLY A 184 12.74 5.75 14.26
N LEU A 185 11.84 5.71 13.25
CA LEU A 185 10.66 4.85 13.19
C LEU A 185 10.94 3.48 12.53
N LEU A 186 12.19 3.23 12.11
CA LEU A 186 12.62 1.95 11.53
C LEU A 186 13.51 1.24 12.54
N ARG A 187 12.94 0.32 13.30
CA ARG A 187 13.67 -0.43 14.33
C ARG A 187 14.36 -1.66 13.71
N PRO A 188 15.62 -1.97 14.11
CA PRO A 188 16.33 -3.16 13.59
C PRO A 188 15.62 -4.49 13.92
N THR A 189 14.78 -4.51 14.94
CA THR A 189 14.01 -5.69 15.37
C THR A 189 13.09 -6.27 14.30
N ILE A 190 12.65 -5.45 13.33
CA ILE A 190 11.79 -5.90 12.23
C ILE A 190 12.56 -6.57 11.07
N LEU A 191 13.88 -6.35 10.98
CA LEU A 191 14.68 -6.80 9.82
C LEU A 191 14.63 -8.32 9.58
N PRO A 192 14.72 -9.19 10.60
CA PRO A 192 14.59 -10.62 10.38
C PRO A 192 13.22 -11.00 9.82
N TYR A 193 12.14 -10.40 10.31
CA TYR A 193 10.79 -10.61 9.79
C TYR A 193 10.64 -10.09 8.36
N ALA A 194 11.27 -8.95 8.05
CA ALA A 194 11.31 -8.40 6.70
C ALA A 194 11.97 -9.35 5.72
N ALA A 195 13.08 -10.00 6.09
CA ALA A 195 13.75 -10.96 5.22
C ALA A 195 12.84 -12.14 4.83
N VAL A 196 12.14 -12.73 5.81
CA VAL A 196 11.15 -13.78 5.56
C VAL A 196 9.99 -13.26 4.71
N GLY A 197 9.48 -12.08 5.02
CA GLY A 197 8.39 -11.45 4.28
C GLY A 197 8.76 -11.18 2.82
N ILE A 198 9.97 -10.68 2.54
CA ILE A 198 10.47 -10.41 1.18
C ILE A 198 10.53 -11.71 0.36
N VAL A 199 11.08 -12.78 0.90
CA VAL A 199 11.10 -14.07 0.20
C VAL A 199 9.68 -14.55 -0.09
N SER A 200 8.81 -14.48 0.91
CA SER A 200 7.42 -14.95 0.79
C SER A 200 6.60 -14.12 -0.20
N ILE A 201 6.74 -12.78 -0.21
CA ILE A 201 6.00 -11.93 -1.16
C ILE A 201 6.45 -12.17 -2.61
N LEU A 202 7.75 -12.42 -2.84
CA LEU A 202 8.27 -12.76 -4.16
C LEU A 202 7.78 -14.12 -4.63
N LEU A 203 7.72 -15.13 -3.75
CA LEU A 203 7.11 -16.42 -4.06
C LEU A 203 5.61 -16.26 -4.37
N GLY A 204 4.90 -15.49 -3.57
CA GLY A 204 3.50 -15.15 -3.83
C GLY A 204 3.30 -14.42 -5.16
N ALA A 205 4.24 -13.56 -5.53
CA ALA A 205 4.21 -12.85 -6.82
C ALA A 205 4.36 -13.80 -8.02
N VAL A 206 5.23 -14.79 -7.92
CA VAL A 206 5.40 -15.81 -8.97
C VAL A 206 4.12 -16.64 -9.11
N VAL A 207 3.58 -17.13 -8.00
CA VAL A 207 2.32 -17.89 -7.98
C VAL A 207 1.17 -17.03 -8.52
N GLY A 208 1.03 -15.80 -8.01
CA GLY A 208 0.00 -14.86 -8.45
C GLY A 208 0.09 -14.53 -9.94
N GLY A 209 1.29 -14.36 -10.47
CA GLY A 209 1.52 -14.14 -11.90
C GLY A 209 1.07 -15.30 -12.79
N GLN A 210 1.26 -16.55 -12.32
CA GLN A 210 0.83 -17.76 -13.06
C GLN A 210 -0.69 -17.94 -13.06
N ILE A 211 -1.37 -17.57 -11.98
CA ILE A 211 -2.81 -17.74 -11.83
C ILE A 211 -3.62 -16.48 -12.15
N ALA A 212 -2.94 -15.35 -12.44
CA ALA A 212 -3.59 -14.06 -12.67
C ALA A 212 -4.63 -14.10 -13.81
N SER A 213 -4.38 -14.90 -14.86
CA SER A 213 -5.32 -15.08 -15.98
C SER A 213 -6.58 -15.88 -15.60
N LYS A 214 -6.52 -16.65 -14.50
CA LYS A 214 -7.63 -17.49 -14.00
C LYS A 214 -8.41 -16.81 -12.88
N LEU A 215 -7.85 -15.79 -12.23
CA LEU A 215 -8.47 -15.08 -11.12
C LEU A 215 -9.21 -13.85 -11.63
N ASN A 216 -10.46 -13.72 -11.18
CA ASN A 216 -11.22 -12.50 -11.42
C ASN A 216 -10.71 -11.39 -10.48
N ALA A 217 -10.08 -10.37 -11.06
CA ALA A 217 -9.52 -9.25 -10.31
C ALA A 217 -10.57 -8.48 -9.48
N ASP A 218 -11.81 -8.40 -9.96
CA ASP A 218 -12.88 -7.70 -9.23
C ASP A 218 -13.35 -8.49 -8.02
N VAL A 219 -13.41 -9.82 -8.11
CA VAL A 219 -13.70 -10.69 -6.97
C VAL A 219 -12.59 -10.58 -5.94
N MET A 220 -11.33 -10.65 -6.37
CA MET A 220 -10.17 -10.51 -5.50
C MET A 220 -10.17 -9.16 -4.77
N ARG A 221 -10.42 -8.06 -5.49
CA ARG A 221 -10.55 -6.72 -4.89
C ARG A 221 -11.68 -6.67 -3.87
N THR A 222 -12.85 -7.19 -4.19
CA THR A 222 -14.01 -7.19 -3.28
C THR A 222 -13.70 -7.95 -2.00
N VAL A 223 -13.09 -9.13 -2.09
CA VAL A 223 -12.67 -9.92 -0.92
C VAL A 223 -11.71 -9.10 -0.05
N VAL A 224 -10.67 -8.50 -0.64
CA VAL A 224 -9.72 -7.66 0.11
C VAL A 224 -10.44 -6.51 0.80
N TYR A 225 -11.38 -5.84 0.15
CA TYR A 225 -12.08 -4.69 0.74
C TYR A 225 -13.00 -5.06 1.89
N VAL A 226 -13.69 -6.21 1.80
CA VAL A 226 -14.47 -6.76 2.91
C VAL A 226 -13.57 -7.05 4.11
N PHE A 227 -12.42 -7.70 3.87
CA PHE A 227 -11.45 -7.97 4.93
C PHE A 227 -10.87 -6.68 5.54
N VAL A 228 -10.58 -5.66 4.74
CA VAL A 228 -10.16 -4.32 5.24
C VAL A 228 -11.18 -3.77 6.22
N GLY A 229 -12.47 -3.80 5.85
CA GLY A 229 -13.55 -3.31 6.72
C GLY A 229 -13.66 -4.10 8.01
N LEU A 230 -13.63 -5.43 7.93
CA LEU A 230 -13.68 -6.31 9.10
C LEU A 230 -12.50 -6.07 10.05
N SER A 231 -11.28 -5.95 9.51
CA SER A 231 -10.08 -5.67 10.32
C SER A 231 -10.18 -4.31 11.02
N GLY A 232 -10.72 -3.28 10.33
CA GLY A 232 -10.97 -1.97 10.93
C GLY A 232 -11.96 -2.05 12.09
N VAL A 233 -13.06 -2.79 11.95
CA VAL A 233 -14.05 -3.01 13.02
C VAL A 233 -13.43 -3.75 14.21
N ILE A 234 -12.66 -4.83 13.95
CA ILE A 234 -12.00 -5.60 15.02
C ILE A 234 -11.03 -4.70 15.80
N LEU A 235 -10.17 -3.93 15.09
CA LEU A 235 -9.22 -3.01 15.73
C LEU A 235 -9.95 -1.92 16.53
N LEU A 236 -11.08 -1.41 16.04
CA LEU A 236 -11.87 -0.43 16.77
C LEU A 236 -12.44 -1.00 18.07
N LEU A 237 -12.99 -2.23 18.01
CA LEU A 237 -13.53 -2.91 19.18
C LEU A 237 -12.47 -3.25 20.24
N GLN A 238 -11.21 -3.42 19.84
CA GLN A 238 -10.11 -3.64 20.77
C GLN A 238 -9.65 -2.37 21.51
N GLN A 239 -10.06 -1.19 21.04
CA GLN A 239 -9.73 0.10 21.65
C GLN A 239 -10.84 0.66 22.55
N LEU A 240 -12.02 0.03 22.54
CA LEU A 240 -13.17 0.35 23.41
C LEU A 240 -13.14 -0.49 24.69
#